data_b6df89220f842e2b42d932f2f4ed88bf
#
_entry.id   b6df89220f842e2b42d932f2f4ed88bf
#
_cell.length_a   1.000
_cell.length_b   1.000
_cell.length_c   1.000
_cell.angle_alpha   90.00
_cell.angle_beta   90.00
_cell.angle_gamma   90.00
#
_symmetry.space_group_name_H-M   'P 1'
#
loop_
_entity.id
_entity.type
_entity.pdbx_description
1 polymer ?
#
loop_
_entity_poly.entity_id
_entity_poly.type
_entity_poly.pdbx_seq_one_letter_code
_entity_poly.pdbx_strand_id
1 'polypeptide(L)'
;YEVARRAAVPVLIQKAEVVRNLGHVECRLACEQMFSRVLHPTDFSECADAAFQVVKRLKSAGTQEVIVLHVQDERAMKHRSAEQIAAFDQQDTQRLEALCRALLMFGIQARPLLRHGHPVHETLKVAEEEDLSLIVLGSRGRSAFQEILVGSTFENVLRLSRRPVLVAKCRQNAPTLQ
;
A
#
# COMPACT_ATOMS: atom_id res chain seq x y z
N TYR A 1 12.62 2.33 11.37
CA TYR A 1 11.91 3.09 10.32
C TYR A 1 12.87 3.86 9.40
N GLU A 2 13.98 4.33 9.91
CA GLU A 2 14.97 5.11 9.14
C GLU A 2 15.58 4.30 7.99
N VAL A 3 15.88 3.02 8.20
CA VAL A 3 16.32 2.10 7.13
C VAL A 3 15.28 2.06 6.00
N ALA A 4 14.00 1.93 6.32
CA ALA A 4 12.93 1.92 5.31
C ALA A 4 12.82 3.27 4.56
N ARG A 5 13.23 4.39 5.17
CA ARG A 5 13.25 5.71 4.52
C ARG A 5 14.46 5.88 3.61
N ARG A 6 15.66 5.46 4.03
CA ARG A 6 16.95 5.75 3.37
C ARG A 6 17.40 4.68 2.37
N ALA A 7 16.87 3.47 2.46
CA ALA A 7 17.24 2.42 1.53
C ALA A 7 17.01 2.81 0.07
N ALA A 8 17.94 2.49 -0.80
CA ALA A 8 17.80 2.70 -2.25
C ALA A 8 17.03 1.58 -2.97
N VAL A 9 16.78 0.48 -2.26
CA VAL A 9 16.08 -0.72 -2.75
C VAL A 9 14.78 -0.93 -1.99
N PRO A 10 13.82 -1.71 -2.51
CA PRO A 10 12.63 -2.10 -1.77
C PRO A 10 12.99 -2.74 -0.43
N VAL A 11 12.24 -2.42 0.62
CA VAL A 11 12.47 -2.92 1.98
C VAL A 11 11.24 -3.66 2.46
N LEU A 12 11.41 -4.93 2.80
CA LEU A 12 10.38 -5.74 3.45
C LEU A 12 10.54 -5.65 4.97
N ILE A 13 9.48 -5.20 5.63
CA ILE A 13 9.38 -5.21 7.09
C ILE A 13 8.48 -6.37 7.50
N GLN A 14 9.12 -7.40 8.01
CA GLN A 14 8.44 -8.56 8.55
C GLN A 14 7.79 -8.21 9.89
N LYS A 15 6.60 -8.74 10.10
CA LYS A 15 5.92 -8.71 11.40
C LYS A 15 6.00 -10.09 12.03
N ALA A 16 6.23 -10.12 13.32
CA ALA A 16 6.27 -11.34 14.09
C ALA A 16 5.39 -11.20 15.33
N GLU A 17 4.65 -12.24 15.65
CA GLU A 17 3.90 -12.34 16.89
C GLU A 17 4.75 -13.06 17.94
N VAL A 18 4.80 -12.48 19.12
CA VAL A 18 5.42 -13.11 20.28
C VAL A 18 4.36 -13.91 21.02
N VAL A 19 4.37 -15.22 20.86
CA VAL A 19 3.46 -16.12 21.57
C VAL A 19 4.14 -16.58 22.84
N ARG A 20 3.51 -16.33 23.99
CA ARG A 20 3.97 -16.79 25.31
C ARG A 20 3.13 -18.00 25.74
N ASN A 21 3.69 -19.18 25.64
CA ASN A 21 3.07 -20.42 26.11
C ASN A 21 3.90 -21.03 27.24
N LEU A 22 3.29 -21.20 28.43
CA LEU A 22 3.85 -21.97 29.57
C LEU A 22 5.35 -21.69 29.85
N GLY A 23 5.74 -20.42 29.82
CA GLY A 23 7.12 -20.01 30.11
C GLY A 23 8.08 -20.01 28.90
N HIS A 24 7.63 -20.47 27.75
CA HIS A 24 8.39 -20.37 26.49
C HIS A 24 7.92 -19.18 25.65
N VAL A 25 8.88 -18.46 25.08
CA VAL A 25 8.63 -17.35 24.13
C VAL A 25 8.90 -17.88 22.73
N GLU A 26 7.86 -18.01 21.91
CA GLU A 26 7.99 -18.32 20.49
C GLU A 26 7.74 -17.08 19.67
N CYS A 27 8.59 -16.84 18.69
CA CYS A 27 8.39 -15.79 17.69
C CYS A 27 7.86 -16.46 16.42
N ARG A 28 6.58 -16.23 16.10
CA ARG A 28 5.98 -16.73 14.86
C ARG A 28 5.90 -15.63 13.83
N LEU A 29 6.19 -15.98 12.58
CA LEU A 29 5.97 -15.07 11.46
C LEU A 29 4.48 -14.82 11.30
N ALA A 30 4.09 -13.55 11.12
CA ALA A 30 2.71 -13.15 10.98
C ALA A 30 2.01 -13.78 9.75
N CYS A 31 2.77 -14.27 8.77
CA CYS A 31 2.24 -14.93 7.57
C CYS A 31 3.21 -15.97 7.00
N GLU A 32 2.78 -17.21 6.91
CA GLU A 32 3.56 -18.29 6.26
C GLU A 32 3.58 -18.15 4.74
N GLN A 33 2.47 -17.71 4.13
CA GLN A 33 2.33 -17.47 2.69
C GLN A 33 2.29 -15.96 2.40
N MET A 34 3.35 -15.26 2.82
CA MET A 34 3.41 -13.80 2.85
C MET A 34 3.04 -13.12 1.52
N PHE A 35 3.36 -13.73 0.38
CA PHE A 35 3.15 -13.10 -0.92
C PHE A 35 1.85 -13.52 -1.61
N SER A 36 1.02 -14.39 -1.01
CA SER A 36 -0.14 -14.98 -1.68
C SER A 36 -1.25 -13.96 -1.94
N ARG A 37 -1.58 -13.13 -0.95
CA ARG A 37 -2.69 -12.17 -1.00
C ARG A 37 -2.20 -10.77 -0.63
N VAL A 38 -2.14 -9.89 -1.61
CA VAL A 38 -1.47 -8.59 -1.50
C VAL A 38 -2.47 -7.44 -1.49
N LEU A 39 -2.29 -6.49 -0.56
CA LEU A 39 -2.92 -5.18 -0.62
C LEU A 39 -1.97 -4.18 -1.25
N HIS A 40 -2.41 -3.51 -2.29
CA HIS A 40 -1.70 -2.39 -2.89
C HIS A 40 -2.51 -1.10 -2.74
N PRO A 41 -2.28 -0.32 -1.66
CA PRO A 41 -2.82 1.02 -1.57
C PRO A 41 -2.16 1.94 -2.59
N THR A 42 -2.97 2.70 -3.32
CA THR A 42 -2.50 3.67 -4.30
C THR A 42 -3.16 5.03 -4.10
N ASP A 43 -2.38 6.09 -4.21
CA ASP A 43 -2.83 7.46 -4.36
C ASP A 43 -2.59 7.97 -5.80
N PHE A 44 -2.25 7.05 -6.70
CA PHE A 44 -1.91 7.30 -8.09
C PHE A 44 -0.71 8.25 -8.28
N SER A 45 0.20 8.31 -7.31
CA SER A 45 1.46 9.03 -7.43
C SER A 45 2.53 8.19 -8.12
N GLU A 46 3.61 8.81 -8.56
CA GLU A 46 4.78 8.10 -9.11
C GLU A 46 5.35 7.05 -8.15
N CYS A 47 5.29 7.33 -6.84
CA CYS A 47 5.76 6.36 -5.85
C CYS A 47 4.79 5.18 -5.69
N ALA A 48 3.49 5.40 -5.85
CA ALA A 48 2.50 4.32 -5.92
C ALA A 48 2.70 3.50 -7.21
N ASP A 49 3.03 4.14 -8.33
CA ASP A 49 3.36 3.46 -9.58
C ASP A 49 4.63 2.60 -9.44
N ALA A 50 5.66 3.11 -8.76
CA ALA A 50 6.85 2.32 -8.44
C ALA A 50 6.50 1.08 -7.58
N ALA A 51 5.61 1.23 -6.60
CA ALA A 51 5.10 0.12 -5.81
C ALA A 51 4.31 -0.88 -6.68
N PHE A 52 3.50 -0.40 -7.59
CA PHE A 52 2.77 -1.22 -8.54
C PHE A 52 3.69 -2.07 -9.42
N GLN A 53 4.85 -1.54 -9.87
CA GLN A 53 5.85 -2.34 -10.59
C GLN A 53 6.45 -3.45 -9.71
N VAL A 54 6.60 -3.21 -8.41
CA VAL A 54 7.01 -4.27 -7.46
C VAL A 54 5.94 -5.33 -7.35
N VAL A 55 4.66 -4.95 -7.20
CA VAL A 55 3.51 -5.90 -7.13
C VAL A 55 3.50 -6.84 -8.34
N LYS A 56 3.69 -6.35 -9.55
CA LYS A 56 3.77 -7.20 -10.77
C LYS A 56 4.85 -8.28 -10.66
N ARG A 57 6.02 -7.94 -10.06
CA ARG A 57 7.14 -8.88 -9.89
C ARG A 57 6.86 -9.94 -8.84
N LEU A 58 5.96 -9.69 -7.90
CA LEU A 58 5.59 -10.67 -6.87
C LEU A 58 4.87 -11.90 -7.43
N LYS A 59 4.46 -11.88 -8.70
CA LYS A 59 3.95 -13.10 -9.37
C LYS A 59 4.94 -14.26 -9.28
N SER A 60 6.22 -13.99 -9.47
CA SER A 60 7.27 -15.01 -9.35
C SER A 60 7.48 -15.49 -7.91
N ALA A 61 7.04 -14.72 -6.92
CA ALA A 61 7.07 -15.08 -5.50
C ALA A 61 5.77 -15.77 -5.03
N GLY A 62 4.84 -16.09 -5.94
CA GLY A 62 3.63 -16.85 -5.64
C GLY A 62 2.38 -15.99 -5.39
N THR A 63 2.38 -14.72 -5.77
CA THR A 63 1.18 -13.86 -5.61
C THR A 63 0.04 -14.38 -6.48
N GLN A 64 -1.09 -14.62 -5.84
CA GLN A 64 -2.31 -15.14 -6.44
C GLN A 64 -3.35 -14.04 -6.62
N GLU A 65 -3.56 -13.23 -5.58
CA GLU A 65 -4.58 -12.20 -5.53
C GLU A 65 -3.98 -10.85 -5.10
N VAL A 66 -4.46 -9.78 -5.73
CA VAL A 66 -4.13 -8.40 -5.35
C VAL A 66 -5.42 -7.58 -5.21
N ILE A 67 -5.58 -6.91 -4.07
CA ILE A 67 -6.56 -5.84 -3.94
C ILE A 67 -5.84 -4.52 -4.21
N VAL A 68 -6.30 -3.79 -5.23
CA VAL A 68 -5.82 -2.43 -5.52
C VAL A 68 -6.78 -1.47 -4.83
N LEU A 69 -6.31 -0.83 -3.76
CA LEU A 69 -7.11 0.05 -2.90
C LEU A 69 -6.79 1.51 -3.19
N HIS A 70 -7.82 2.32 -3.42
CA HIS A 70 -7.74 3.77 -3.29
C HIS A 70 -8.62 4.24 -2.15
N VAL A 71 -8.12 5.14 -1.32
CA VAL A 71 -8.89 5.76 -0.24
C VAL A 71 -9.00 7.24 -0.53
N GLN A 72 -10.22 7.70 -0.79
CA GLN A 72 -10.53 9.12 -0.87
C GLN A 72 -10.58 9.69 0.55
N ASP A 73 -9.65 10.62 0.85
CA ASP A 73 -9.57 11.24 2.17
C ASP A 73 -10.81 12.11 2.41
N GLU A 74 -11.62 11.74 3.39
CA GLU A 74 -12.85 12.47 3.77
C GLU A 74 -12.59 13.95 4.07
N ARG A 75 -11.40 14.29 4.56
CA ARG A 75 -11.03 15.69 4.84
C ARG A 75 -10.91 16.49 3.54
N ALA A 76 -10.42 15.88 2.48
CA ALA A 76 -10.33 16.51 1.16
C ALA A 76 -11.70 16.62 0.48
N MET A 77 -12.66 15.76 0.88
CA MET A 77 -14.01 15.69 0.31
C MET A 77 -15.04 16.57 1.05
N LYS A 78 -14.71 17.07 2.25
CA LYS A 78 -15.63 17.75 3.17
C LYS A 78 -16.45 18.90 2.57
N HIS A 79 -15.90 19.58 1.54
CA HIS A 79 -16.55 20.75 0.90
C HIS A 79 -17.00 20.47 -0.54
N ARG A 80 -17.12 19.20 -0.93
CA ARG A 80 -17.55 18.79 -2.27
C ARG A 80 -19.05 18.53 -2.31
N SER A 81 -19.67 18.80 -3.45
CA SER A 81 -21.07 18.40 -3.67
C SER A 81 -21.16 16.90 -3.93
N ALA A 82 -22.36 16.33 -3.78
CA ALA A 82 -22.60 14.91 -4.05
C ALA A 82 -22.24 14.54 -5.50
N GLU A 83 -22.53 15.43 -6.46
CA GLU A 83 -22.19 15.22 -7.87
C GLU A 83 -20.68 15.21 -8.08
N GLN A 84 -19.95 16.10 -7.40
CA GLN A 84 -18.48 16.12 -7.45
C GLN A 84 -17.88 14.85 -6.86
N ILE A 85 -18.41 14.36 -5.73
CA ILE A 85 -17.98 13.12 -5.11
C ILE A 85 -18.22 11.94 -6.08
N ALA A 86 -19.42 11.83 -6.64
CA ALA A 86 -19.76 10.79 -7.61
C ALA A 86 -18.84 10.80 -8.84
N ALA A 87 -18.48 11.99 -9.34
CA ALA A 87 -17.54 12.12 -10.46
C ALA A 87 -16.13 11.64 -10.09
N PHE A 88 -15.63 11.96 -8.90
CA PHE A 88 -14.35 11.44 -8.41
C PHE A 88 -14.39 9.93 -8.22
N ASP A 89 -15.47 9.39 -7.64
CA ASP A 89 -15.66 7.95 -7.47
C ASP A 89 -15.59 7.21 -8.81
N GLN A 90 -16.27 7.72 -9.82
CA GLN A 90 -16.24 7.15 -11.16
C GLN A 90 -14.84 7.21 -11.77
N GLN A 91 -14.15 8.34 -11.67
CA GLN A 91 -12.81 8.50 -12.20
C GLN A 91 -11.81 7.56 -11.51
N ASP A 92 -11.83 7.52 -10.18
CA ASP A 92 -10.89 6.70 -9.42
C ASP A 92 -11.17 5.21 -9.59
N THR A 93 -12.45 4.81 -9.70
CA THR A 93 -12.83 3.44 -10.02
C THR A 93 -12.28 3.02 -11.39
N GLN A 94 -12.42 3.85 -12.43
CA GLN A 94 -11.85 3.55 -13.76
C GLN A 94 -10.33 3.39 -13.71
N ARG A 95 -9.63 4.21 -12.92
CA ARG A 95 -8.16 4.10 -12.74
C ARG A 95 -7.78 2.81 -12.02
N LEU A 96 -8.51 2.44 -10.96
CA LEU A 96 -8.30 1.18 -10.25
C LEU A 96 -8.52 -0.03 -11.17
N GLU A 97 -9.59 -0.02 -11.95
CA GLU A 97 -9.87 -1.08 -12.94
C GLU A 97 -8.77 -1.22 -13.98
N ALA A 98 -8.20 -0.08 -14.43
CA ALA A 98 -7.07 -0.11 -15.37
C ALA A 98 -5.84 -0.79 -14.76
N LEU A 99 -5.54 -0.52 -13.48
CA LEU A 99 -4.46 -1.22 -12.75
C LEU A 99 -4.76 -2.71 -12.59
N CYS A 100 -6.01 -3.07 -12.26
CA CYS A 100 -6.40 -4.48 -12.15
C CYS A 100 -6.27 -5.20 -13.49
N ARG A 101 -6.71 -4.61 -14.60
CA ARG A 101 -6.50 -5.19 -15.95
C ARG A 101 -5.02 -5.39 -16.25
N ALA A 102 -4.17 -4.43 -15.87
CA ALA A 102 -2.73 -4.58 -16.03
C ALA A 102 -2.16 -5.77 -15.24
N LEU A 103 -2.63 -6.04 -14.02
CA LEU A 103 -2.21 -7.20 -13.22
C LEU A 103 -2.68 -8.53 -13.84
N LEU A 104 -3.90 -8.56 -14.38
CA LEU A 104 -4.43 -9.76 -15.06
C LEU A 104 -3.54 -10.17 -16.24
N MET A 105 -2.96 -9.22 -16.98
CA MET A 105 -1.99 -9.50 -18.06
C MET A 105 -0.71 -10.20 -17.57
N PHE A 106 -0.39 -10.06 -16.27
CA PHE A 106 0.71 -10.78 -15.61
C PHE A 106 0.25 -12.09 -14.95
N GLY A 107 -1.01 -12.50 -15.15
CA GLY A 107 -1.58 -13.71 -14.55
C GLY A 107 -1.83 -13.58 -13.04
N ILE A 108 -2.01 -12.36 -12.52
CA ILE A 108 -2.37 -12.09 -11.14
C ILE A 108 -3.86 -11.72 -11.08
N GLN A 109 -4.65 -12.43 -10.28
CA GLN A 109 -6.04 -12.05 -10.02
C GLN A 109 -6.06 -10.71 -9.27
N ALA A 110 -6.85 -9.75 -9.75
CA ALA A 110 -6.90 -8.44 -9.11
C ALA A 110 -8.31 -7.89 -9.10
N ARG A 111 -8.65 -7.19 -8.00
CA ARG A 111 -9.92 -6.47 -7.90
C ARG A 111 -9.71 -5.06 -7.36
N PRO A 112 -10.48 -4.09 -7.87
CA PRO A 112 -10.46 -2.73 -7.40
C PRO A 112 -11.24 -2.60 -6.09
N LEU A 113 -10.80 -1.70 -5.23
CA LEU A 113 -11.53 -1.30 -4.04
C LEU A 113 -11.38 0.21 -3.82
N LEU A 114 -12.51 0.91 -3.86
CA LEU A 114 -12.60 2.32 -3.49
C LEU A 114 -13.19 2.43 -2.09
N ARG A 115 -12.56 3.21 -1.21
CA ARG A 115 -13.05 3.52 0.13
C ARG A 115 -13.04 5.02 0.37
N HIS A 116 -13.90 5.49 1.27
CA HIS A 116 -13.90 6.84 1.78
C HIS A 116 -13.49 6.81 3.26
N GLY A 117 -12.66 7.74 3.70
CA GLY A 117 -12.24 7.81 5.09
C GLY A 117 -10.79 8.26 5.27
N HIS A 118 -10.21 7.90 6.40
CA HIS A 118 -8.81 8.21 6.66
C HIS A 118 -7.89 7.15 6.01
N PRO A 119 -6.96 7.53 5.11
CA PRO A 119 -6.18 6.58 4.31
C PRO A 119 -5.46 5.49 5.10
N VAL A 120 -4.85 5.84 6.25
CA VAL A 120 -4.16 4.86 7.11
C VAL A 120 -5.15 3.87 7.70
N HIS A 121 -6.26 4.38 8.26
CA HIS A 121 -7.25 3.54 8.93
C HIS A 121 -7.90 2.56 7.95
N GLU A 122 -8.35 3.03 6.80
CA GLU A 122 -8.98 2.19 5.78
C GLU A 122 -8.01 1.16 5.21
N THR A 123 -6.73 1.54 5.00
CA THR A 123 -5.71 0.58 4.55
C THR A 123 -5.52 -0.57 5.55
N LEU A 124 -5.39 -0.25 6.85
CA LEU A 124 -5.20 -1.27 7.88
C LEU A 124 -6.45 -2.12 8.07
N LYS A 125 -7.63 -1.50 8.03
CA LYS A 125 -8.92 -2.16 8.15
C LYS A 125 -9.13 -3.15 7.01
N VAL A 126 -8.91 -2.76 5.76
CA VAL A 126 -9.02 -3.65 4.60
C VAL A 126 -8.01 -4.80 4.69
N ALA A 127 -6.79 -4.54 5.14
CA ALA A 127 -5.79 -5.60 5.29
C ALA A 127 -6.24 -6.71 6.27
N GLU A 128 -6.96 -6.36 7.32
CA GLU A 128 -7.51 -7.31 8.30
C GLU A 128 -8.83 -7.93 7.81
N GLU A 129 -9.79 -7.14 7.33
CA GLU A 129 -11.11 -7.61 6.87
C GLU A 129 -10.98 -8.64 5.73
N GLU A 130 -10.03 -8.44 4.84
CA GLU A 130 -9.80 -9.28 3.68
C GLU A 130 -8.72 -10.36 3.93
N ASP A 131 -8.24 -10.48 5.15
CA ASP A 131 -7.16 -11.41 5.54
C ASP A 131 -5.97 -11.39 4.56
N LEU A 132 -5.46 -10.19 4.27
CA LEU A 132 -4.37 -10.01 3.33
C LEU A 132 -3.03 -10.30 4.00
N SER A 133 -2.12 -10.93 3.25
CA SER A 133 -0.85 -11.43 3.77
C SER A 133 0.28 -10.42 3.69
N LEU A 134 0.16 -9.39 2.84
CA LEU A 134 1.19 -8.38 2.62
C LEU A 134 0.56 -7.05 2.20
N ILE A 135 1.12 -5.94 2.69
CA ILE A 135 0.83 -4.61 2.17
C ILE A 135 2.04 -4.13 1.36
N VAL A 136 1.82 -3.67 0.11
CA VAL A 136 2.86 -3.11 -0.75
C VAL A 136 2.54 -1.67 -1.07
N LEU A 137 3.40 -0.74 -0.64
CA LEU A 137 3.17 0.69 -0.82
C LEU A 137 4.44 1.45 -1.20
N GLY A 138 4.26 2.64 -1.77
CA GLY A 138 5.34 3.56 -2.07
C GLY A 138 5.90 4.22 -0.82
N SER A 139 7.16 4.61 -0.86
CA SER A 139 7.83 5.28 0.25
C SER A 139 7.38 6.72 0.47
N ARG A 140 6.60 7.30 -0.44
CA ARG A 140 6.01 8.65 -0.39
C ARG A 140 4.65 8.63 -1.06
N GLY A 141 3.80 9.60 -0.74
CA GLY A 141 2.53 9.86 -1.39
C GLY A 141 2.47 11.27 -2.00
N ARG A 142 1.32 11.65 -2.54
CA ARG A 142 1.07 12.97 -3.18
C ARG A 142 1.44 14.16 -2.30
N SER A 143 1.26 14.07 -0.99
CA SER A 143 1.53 15.15 -0.05
C SER A 143 3.03 15.38 0.24
N ALA A 144 3.92 14.55 -0.27
CA ALA A 144 5.35 14.63 -0.01
C ALA A 144 6.09 15.71 -0.84
N PHE A 145 5.40 16.46 -1.69
CA PHE A 145 5.95 17.60 -2.41
C PHE A 145 6.18 18.85 -1.52
N GLN A 146 5.63 18.87 -0.31
CA GLN A 146 5.95 19.90 0.68
C GLN A 146 6.94 19.32 1.69
N GLU A 147 8.13 19.84 1.72
CA GLU A 147 9.32 19.39 2.45
C GLU A 147 9.19 19.23 3.99
N ILE A 148 8.00 19.38 4.59
CA ILE A 148 7.88 19.61 6.05
C ILE A 148 6.92 18.65 6.76
N LEU A 149 6.16 17.78 6.10
CA LEU A 149 5.25 16.86 6.79
C LEU A 149 5.67 15.40 6.67
N VAL A 150 6.61 15.04 7.54
CA VAL A 150 6.90 13.67 7.94
C VAL A 150 5.72 13.18 8.80
N GLY A 151 4.83 12.45 8.21
CA GLY A 151 3.62 11.94 8.86
C GLY A 151 2.75 11.24 7.84
N SER A 152 3.39 10.77 6.79
CA SER A 152 2.73 10.21 5.64
C SER A 152 2.00 8.91 6.02
N THR A 153 0.96 8.62 5.28
CA THR A 153 0.25 7.33 5.28
C THR A 153 1.23 6.16 5.37
N PHE A 154 2.35 6.23 4.66
CA PHE A 154 3.44 5.27 4.68
C PHE A 154 3.96 4.94 6.09
N GLU A 155 4.41 5.96 6.86
CA GLU A 155 5.01 5.71 8.19
C GLU A 155 3.99 5.15 9.19
N ASN A 156 2.76 5.64 9.12
CA ASN A 156 1.71 5.17 10.00
C ASN A 156 1.26 3.74 9.66
N VAL A 157 1.11 3.41 8.36
CA VAL A 157 0.83 2.03 7.95
C VAL A 157 1.97 1.12 8.39
N LEU A 158 3.22 1.52 8.16
CA LEU A 158 4.40 0.74 8.56
C LEU A 158 4.43 0.48 10.07
N ARG A 159 4.10 1.46 10.89
CA ARG A 159 4.11 1.37 12.34
C ARG A 159 2.96 0.54 12.89
N LEU A 160 1.75 0.75 12.36
CA LEU A 160 0.52 0.23 12.95
C LEU A 160 0.06 -1.10 12.34
N SER A 161 0.57 -1.45 11.16
CA SER A 161 0.20 -2.71 10.50
C SER A 161 0.61 -3.92 11.34
N ARG A 162 -0.28 -4.89 11.42
CA ARG A 162 0.02 -6.24 11.91
C ARG A 162 0.54 -7.15 10.78
N ARG A 163 0.26 -6.79 9.53
CA ARG A 163 0.72 -7.52 8.35
C ARG A 163 2.12 -7.05 7.94
N PRO A 164 2.95 -7.91 7.35
CA PRO A 164 4.18 -7.51 6.70
C PRO A 164 3.96 -6.36 5.73
N VAL A 165 4.96 -5.47 5.62
CA VAL A 165 4.88 -4.30 4.74
C VAL A 165 6.10 -4.26 3.82
N LEU A 166 5.88 -4.27 2.51
CA LEU A 166 6.91 -4.08 1.49
C LEU A 166 6.85 -2.64 0.99
N VAL A 167 7.95 -1.93 1.18
CA VAL A 167 8.09 -0.53 0.80
C VAL A 167 8.85 -0.44 -0.52
N ALA A 168 8.18 -0.02 -1.58
CA ALA A 168 8.83 0.28 -2.84
C ALA A 168 9.43 1.69 -2.82
N LYS A 169 10.58 1.84 -3.46
CA LYS A 169 11.26 3.13 -3.60
C LYS A 169 10.93 3.75 -4.94
N CYS A 170 10.48 5.00 -4.93
CA CYS A 170 10.48 5.79 -6.13
C CYS A 170 11.87 6.42 -6.34
N ARG A 171 12.31 6.48 -7.58
CA ARG A 171 13.54 7.17 -7.93
C ARG A 171 13.40 8.64 -7.52
N GLN A 172 14.32 9.14 -6.72
CA GLN A 172 14.52 10.57 -6.65
C GLN A 172 15.03 10.99 -8.04
N ASN A 173 14.33 11.87 -8.71
CA ASN A 173 14.98 12.64 -9.76
C ASN A 173 16.16 13.33 -9.10
N ALA A 174 17.38 12.94 -9.44
CA ALA A 174 18.55 13.67 -9.03
C ALA A 174 18.33 15.14 -9.43
N PRO A 175 18.64 16.11 -8.55
CA PRO A 175 18.56 17.51 -8.95
C PRO A 175 19.41 17.64 -10.20
N THR A 176 18.81 18.14 -11.28
CA THR A 176 19.54 18.55 -12.48
C THR A 176 20.52 19.61 -12.02
N LEU A 177 21.79 19.25 -11.94
CA LEU A 177 22.86 20.22 -11.76
C LEU A 177 22.81 21.16 -12.96
N GLN A 178 22.32 22.36 -12.74
CA GLN A 178 22.50 23.51 -13.64
C GLN A 178 23.87 24.13 -13.39
#